data_8f1ff518ff7122c1c6753744faa989ba
#
_entry.id   8f1ff518ff7122c1c6753744faa989ba
#
_cell.length_a   1.000
_cell.length_b   1.000
_cell.length_c   1.000
_cell.angle_alpha   90.00
_cell.angle_beta   90.00
_cell.angle_gamma   90.00
#
_symmetry.space_group_name_H-M   'P 1'
#
loop_
_entity.id
_entity.type
_entity.pdbx_description
1 polymer ?
#
loop_
_entity_poly.entity_id
_entity_poly.type
_entity_poly.pdbx_seq_one_letter_code
_entity_poly.pdbx_strand_id
1 'polypeptide(L)'
;RRQRQMCIRDSLIPLFTVASESGDRDIPAEVAQLTDSLKKQFAPDRRVALLDIDYSFSDKNVMLRGVTTSAEAKNVLLKELARKGYTVMDCLELLPDVKGLEGKTCGIINVSVANMRVAPDFSSEMMTQSLMGMPVRVLQRDGWVRIQTPDNYIAWVHRVGVHPVTEEEMVAWNKAEKIVVTAHYGFVYSEPNQTSQTVSDVVAGNRLKWEGSKGAFYKVTYPDGRRGYISKSIAMPEKKWRSGLQQDAAGIIRTAHTMMGIPYLWAGTSSKGVDCSGFMRTILFMHDIIIPRDASQQAYVGEHIDIAADFSNLQPGDLIFFGRKATPERKERVVHVGMYIGGKRFIHSQGDVHISSFDPADELFDEYNLGRLLFATRVLPYINKEEGLNTTETNEYYK
;
A
#
# COMPACT_ATOMS: atom_id res chain seq x y z
N ARG A 1 20.77 21.00 29.28
CA ARG A 1 20.76 19.94 30.32
C ARG A 1 19.47 20.05 31.13
N ARG A 2 18.45 19.22 30.85
CA ARG A 2 17.38 18.85 31.79
C ARG A 2 17.06 17.39 31.54
N GLN A 3 17.60 16.52 32.38
CA GLN A 3 17.16 15.15 32.57
C GLN A 3 15.72 15.18 33.08
N ARG A 4 14.79 14.52 32.37
CA ARG A 4 13.48 14.18 32.92
C ARG A 4 13.60 12.80 33.55
N GLN A 5 13.45 12.76 34.87
CA GLN A 5 13.26 11.54 35.66
C GLN A 5 11.97 10.84 35.22
N MET A 6 12.11 9.59 34.87
CA MET A 6 10.98 8.66 34.69
C MET A 6 10.54 8.19 36.08
N CYS A 7 9.30 8.47 36.46
CA CYS A 7 8.69 7.90 37.65
C CYS A 7 8.40 6.41 37.40
N ILE A 8 9.13 5.57 38.12
CA ILE A 8 8.84 4.14 38.26
C ILE A 8 7.76 4.01 39.33
N ARG A 9 6.60 3.48 38.97
CA ARG A 9 5.60 3.02 39.95
C ARG A 9 5.99 1.61 40.39
N ASP A 10 6.37 1.48 41.64
CA ASP A 10 6.57 0.22 42.33
C ASP A 10 5.24 -0.56 42.39
N SER A 11 5.18 -1.69 41.73
CA SER A 11 4.30 -2.80 42.07
C SER A 11 5.16 -4.07 42.04
N LEU A 12 5.18 -4.74 43.19
CA LEU A 12 5.90 -5.99 43.44
C LEU A 12 5.51 -7.08 42.43
N ILE A 13 6.34 -7.27 41.44
CA ILE A 13 6.35 -8.46 40.57
C ILE A 13 7.61 -9.22 40.92
N PRO A 14 7.56 -10.56 41.15
CA PRO A 14 8.73 -11.33 41.45
C PRO A 14 9.77 -11.18 40.34
N LEU A 15 11.02 -10.91 40.75
CA LEU A 15 12.18 -10.79 39.87
C LEU A 15 12.34 -12.08 39.05
N PHE A 16 11.86 -12.08 37.83
CA PHE A 16 12.46 -12.90 36.79
C PHE A 16 13.62 -12.10 36.21
N THR A 17 14.82 -12.52 36.51
CA THR A 17 16.05 -12.03 35.87
C THR A 17 15.92 -12.30 34.36
N VAL A 18 15.58 -11.24 33.59
CA VAL A 18 15.63 -11.29 32.12
C VAL A 18 17.08 -11.15 31.72
N ALA A 19 17.75 -12.28 31.54
CA ALA A 19 18.95 -12.32 30.73
C ALA A 19 18.55 -12.08 29.30
N SER A 20 19.02 -10.99 28.69
CA SER A 20 18.93 -10.74 27.26
C SER A 20 19.88 -11.67 26.53
N GLU A 21 19.44 -12.88 26.28
CA GLU A 21 20.00 -13.76 25.26
C GLU A 21 18.86 -14.11 24.31
N SER A 22 18.98 -13.64 23.06
CA SER A 22 18.25 -14.13 21.91
C SER A 22 18.65 -15.59 21.66
N GLY A 23 18.12 -16.50 22.47
CA GLY A 23 18.21 -17.93 22.29
C GLY A 23 16.93 -18.40 21.62
N ASP A 24 17.04 -18.88 20.40
CA ASP A 24 16.12 -19.79 19.73
C ASP A 24 15.95 -21.02 20.64
N ARG A 25 15.11 -20.91 21.68
CA ARG A 25 14.71 -22.07 22.48
C ARG A 25 13.63 -22.78 21.69
N ASP A 26 13.91 -24.05 21.38
CA ASP A 26 13.10 -24.95 20.59
C ASP A 26 11.60 -24.76 20.85
N ILE A 27 10.91 -24.11 19.88
CA ILE A 27 9.44 -24.05 19.89
C ILE A 27 8.96 -25.50 19.72
N PRO A 28 8.12 -26.04 20.63
CA PRO A 28 7.59 -27.39 20.47
C PRO A 28 7.01 -27.58 19.07
N ALA A 29 7.34 -28.66 18.40
CA ALA A 29 6.95 -28.92 17.01
C ALA A 29 5.43 -28.79 16.80
N GLU A 30 4.63 -29.21 17.80
CA GLU A 30 3.18 -29.08 17.78
C GLU A 30 2.67 -27.63 17.83
N VAL A 31 3.42 -26.71 18.46
CA VAL A 31 3.09 -25.28 18.54
C VAL A 31 3.52 -24.60 17.24
N ALA A 32 4.69 -24.96 16.71
CA ALA A 32 5.15 -24.47 15.41
C ALA A 32 4.15 -24.84 14.29
N GLN A 33 3.72 -26.09 14.23
CA GLN A 33 2.71 -26.57 13.27
C GLN A 33 1.37 -25.85 13.40
N LEU A 34 0.90 -25.63 14.64
CA LEU A 34 -0.31 -24.85 14.90
C LEU A 34 -0.17 -23.41 14.36
N THR A 35 0.95 -22.76 14.70
CA THR A 35 1.23 -21.39 14.25
C THR A 35 1.29 -21.28 12.73
N ASP A 36 1.97 -22.21 12.06
CA ASP A 36 2.04 -22.26 10.60
C ASP A 36 0.68 -22.48 9.95
N SER A 37 -0.16 -23.34 10.55
CA SER A 37 -1.54 -23.54 10.09
C SER A 37 -2.38 -22.27 10.21
N LEU A 38 -2.29 -21.58 11.36
CA LEU A 38 -2.99 -20.32 11.58
C LEU A 38 -2.49 -19.20 10.66
N LYS A 39 -1.18 -19.11 10.44
CA LYS A 39 -0.61 -18.16 9.47
C LYS A 39 -1.14 -18.41 8.05
N LYS A 40 -1.19 -19.66 7.61
CA LYS A 40 -1.75 -20.01 6.29
C LYS A 40 -3.23 -19.67 6.16
N GLN A 41 -3.99 -19.78 7.23
CA GLN A 41 -5.44 -19.53 7.22
C GLN A 41 -5.79 -18.06 7.37
N PHE A 42 -5.15 -17.33 8.30
CA PHE A 42 -5.56 -15.98 8.71
C PHE A 42 -4.62 -14.85 8.26
N ALA A 43 -3.38 -15.17 7.92
CA ALA A 43 -2.39 -14.22 7.46
C ALA A 43 -1.47 -14.84 6.40
N PRO A 44 -2.01 -15.37 5.29
CA PRO A 44 -1.23 -16.01 4.23
C PRO A 44 -0.27 -15.04 3.53
N ASP A 45 -0.61 -13.77 3.54
CA ASP A 45 0.24 -12.67 3.05
C ASP A 45 0.42 -11.63 4.16
N ARG A 46 1.62 -11.59 4.74
CA ARG A 46 1.96 -10.66 5.82
C ARG A 46 1.94 -9.18 5.41
N ARG A 47 1.83 -8.88 4.10
CA ARG A 47 1.70 -7.52 3.60
C ARG A 47 0.31 -6.94 3.83
N VAL A 48 -0.71 -7.80 4.01
CA VAL A 48 -2.13 -7.40 4.15
C VAL A 48 -2.77 -7.86 5.45
N ALA A 49 -2.20 -8.86 6.12
CA ALA A 49 -2.65 -9.35 7.41
C ALA A 49 -1.45 -9.75 8.28
N LEU A 50 -1.56 -9.55 9.59
CA LEU A 50 -0.48 -9.81 10.54
C LEU A 50 -0.86 -10.95 11.48
N LEU A 51 0.08 -11.88 11.66
CA LEU A 51 0.12 -12.86 12.73
C LEU A 51 1.58 -13.12 13.08
N ASP A 52 2.20 -12.11 13.71
CA ASP A 52 3.60 -12.13 14.11
C ASP A 52 3.64 -12.49 15.60
N ILE A 53 4.16 -13.66 15.92
CA ILE A 53 4.14 -14.21 17.27
C ILE A 53 5.54 -14.66 17.66
N ASP A 54 6.00 -14.17 18.80
CA ASP A 54 7.17 -14.64 19.51
C ASP A 54 6.74 -15.44 20.73
N TYR A 55 7.44 -16.55 20.99
CA TYR A 55 7.17 -17.48 22.09
C TYR A 55 8.31 -17.51 23.08
N SER A 56 7.97 -17.54 24.37
CA SER A 56 8.91 -17.90 25.44
C SER A 56 8.31 -19.02 26.27
N PHE A 57 8.98 -20.17 26.35
CA PHE A 57 8.54 -21.35 27.07
C PHE A 57 9.31 -21.54 28.37
N SER A 58 8.60 -21.98 29.41
CA SER A 58 9.16 -22.54 30.64
C SER A 58 8.27 -23.71 31.04
N ASP A 59 8.70 -24.93 30.73
CA ASP A 59 7.90 -26.16 30.85
C ASP A 59 6.56 -26.03 30.09
N LYS A 60 5.45 -26.13 30.79
CA LYS A 60 4.09 -25.94 30.24
C LYS A 60 3.60 -24.48 30.30
N ASN A 61 4.41 -23.54 30.77
CA ASN A 61 4.07 -22.13 30.71
C ASN A 61 4.57 -21.53 29.39
N VAL A 62 3.72 -20.80 28.68
CA VAL A 62 4.07 -20.11 27.45
C VAL A 62 3.66 -18.65 27.54
N MET A 63 4.60 -17.75 27.25
CA MET A 63 4.32 -16.33 27.05
C MET A 63 4.25 -16.07 25.55
N LEU A 64 3.13 -15.47 25.10
CA LEU A 64 2.93 -15.01 23.73
C LEU A 64 3.20 -13.51 23.68
N ARG A 65 4.05 -13.07 22.73
CA ARG A 65 4.27 -11.66 22.41
C ARG A 65 4.09 -11.45 20.92
N GLY A 66 3.91 -10.18 20.52
CA GLY A 66 3.82 -9.80 19.14
C GLY A 66 2.47 -9.16 18.78
N VAL A 67 2.07 -9.25 17.52
CA VAL A 67 0.89 -8.54 17.02
C VAL A 67 0.07 -9.41 16.07
N THR A 68 -1.24 -9.20 16.04
CA THR A 68 -2.14 -9.79 15.04
C THR A 68 -3.25 -8.82 14.64
N THR A 69 -3.66 -8.88 13.37
CA THR A 69 -4.87 -8.19 12.87
C THR A 69 -6.13 -9.06 12.94
N SER A 70 -6.00 -10.35 13.34
CA SER A 70 -7.12 -11.27 13.42
C SER A 70 -7.44 -11.66 14.86
N ALA A 71 -8.57 -11.18 15.36
CA ALA A 71 -9.12 -11.61 16.66
C ALA A 71 -9.43 -13.11 16.67
N GLU A 72 -9.90 -13.65 15.55
CA GLU A 72 -10.23 -15.08 15.44
C GLU A 72 -8.96 -15.94 15.53
N ALA A 73 -7.89 -15.59 14.79
CA ALA A 73 -6.61 -16.29 14.88
C ALA A 73 -6.08 -16.32 16.31
N LYS A 74 -6.13 -15.16 17.02
CA LYS A 74 -5.73 -15.05 18.42
C LYS A 74 -6.54 -15.99 19.31
N ASN A 75 -7.86 -15.97 19.19
CA ASN A 75 -8.75 -16.80 20.00
C ASN A 75 -8.54 -18.30 19.76
N VAL A 76 -8.36 -18.71 18.48
CA VAL A 76 -8.08 -20.11 18.13
C VAL A 76 -6.72 -20.53 18.71
N LEU A 77 -5.69 -19.69 18.59
CA LEU A 77 -4.37 -19.98 19.17
C LEU A 77 -4.44 -20.22 20.68
N LEU A 78 -5.05 -19.30 21.43
CA LEU A 78 -5.18 -19.41 22.89
C LEU A 78 -5.92 -20.67 23.31
N LYS A 79 -7.04 -20.98 22.63
CA LYS A 79 -7.85 -22.18 22.89
C LYS A 79 -7.07 -23.47 22.63
N GLU A 80 -6.35 -23.55 21.51
CA GLU A 80 -5.58 -24.75 21.16
C GLU A 80 -4.37 -24.97 22.07
N LEU A 81 -3.68 -23.90 22.48
CA LEU A 81 -2.60 -24.00 23.45
C LEU A 81 -3.11 -24.51 24.82
N ALA A 82 -4.24 -23.97 25.29
CA ALA A 82 -4.87 -24.45 26.53
C ALA A 82 -5.29 -25.92 26.43
N ARG A 83 -5.86 -26.34 25.27
CA ARG A 83 -6.23 -27.74 25.00
C ARG A 83 -5.03 -28.70 25.02
N LYS A 84 -3.86 -28.23 24.62
CA LYS A 84 -2.59 -28.96 24.68
C LYS A 84 -1.93 -28.96 26.07
N GLY A 85 -2.58 -28.34 27.06
CA GLY A 85 -2.14 -28.29 28.46
C GLY A 85 -1.09 -27.21 28.75
N TYR A 86 -0.98 -26.18 27.91
CA TYR A 86 -0.14 -25.00 28.20
C TYR A 86 -0.90 -23.99 29.07
N THR A 87 -0.19 -23.42 30.04
CA THR A 87 -0.63 -22.21 30.75
C THR A 87 -0.13 -20.99 29.97
N VAL A 88 -1.04 -20.18 29.44
CA VAL A 88 -0.71 -19.11 28.51
C VAL A 88 -0.71 -17.75 29.21
N MET A 89 0.41 -17.04 29.13
CA MET A 89 0.48 -15.60 29.41
C MET A 89 0.32 -14.85 28.06
N ASP A 90 -0.87 -14.30 27.85
CA ASP A 90 -1.21 -13.60 26.60
C ASP A 90 -0.76 -12.14 26.64
N CYS A 91 0.33 -11.85 25.92
CA CYS A 91 0.81 -10.51 25.62
C CYS A 91 0.79 -10.23 24.10
N LEU A 92 -0.02 -10.99 23.35
CA LEU A 92 -0.22 -10.77 21.91
C LEU A 92 -1.20 -9.61 21.69
N GLU A 93 -0.74 -8.54 21.08
CA GLU A 93 -1.54 -7.35 20.81
C GLU A 93 -2.48 -7.58 19.62
N LEU A 94 -3.77 -7.25 19.81
CA LEU A 94 -4.73 -7.20 18.71
C LEU A 94 -4.74 -5.79 18.10
N LEU A 95 -4.50 -5.71 16.80
CA LEU A 95 -4.49 -4.45 16.05
C LEU A 95 -5.85 -4.22 15.33
N PRO A 96 -6.36 -2.98 15.28
CA PRO A 96 -5.76 -1.75 15.82
C PRO A 96 -5.66 -1.72 17.34
N ASP A 97 -4.58 -1.16 17.89
CA ASP A 97 -4.49 -0.85 19.32
C ASP A 97 -5.35 0.38 19.67
N VAL A 98 -6.65 0.17 19.79
CA VAL A 98 -7.64 1.26 20.02
C VAL A 98 -7.30 2.10 21.25
N LYS A 99 -6.76 1.46 22.30
CA LYS A 99 -6.42 2.15 23.55
C LYS A 99 -5.15 3.01 23.40
N GLY A 100 -4.09 2.46 22.83
CA GLY A 100 -2.84 3.18 22.58
C GLY A 100 -2.99 4.28 21.52
N LEU A 101 -3.99 4.16 20.65
CA LEU A 101 -4.35 5.14 19.63
C LEU A 101 -5.34 6.21 20.12
N GLU A 102 -5.79 6.13 21.38
CA GLU A 102 -6.77 7.09 21.95
C GLU A 102 -8.04 7.24 21.09
N GLY A 103 -8.49 6.13 20.46
CA GLY A 103 -9.65 6.08 19.56
C GLY A 103 -9.38 6.59 18.14
N LYS A 104 -8.19 7.07 17.81
CA LYS A 104 -7.81 7.54 16.46
C LYS A 104 -7.30 6.37 15.61
N THR A 105 -8.20 5.47 15.28
CA THR A 105 -7.92 4.28 14.46
C THR A 105 -7.94 4.55 12.96
N CYS A 106 -8.24 5.79 12.56
CA CYS A 106 -8.20 6.27 11.19
C CYS A 106 -7.07 7.29 11.00
N GLY A 107 -6.66 7.52 9.77
CA GLY A 107 -5.68 8.52 9.41
C GLY A 107 -5.82 9.01 7.98
N ILE A 108 -5.31 10.19 7.69
CA ILE A 108 -5.30 10.77 6.34
C ILE A 108 -3.86 11.13 6.00
N ILE A 109 -3.39 10.69 4.83
CA ILE A 109 -2.04 11.00 4.38
C ILE A 109 -1.88 12.51 4.20
N ASN A 110 -0.81 13.07 4.81
CA ASN A 110 -0.66 14.51 5.04
C ASN A 110 0.50 15.16 4.26
N VAL A 111 1.27 14.40 3.52
CA VAL A 111 2.36 14.85 2.64
C VAL A 111 2.09 14.38 1.22
N SER A 112 2.67 15.06 0.22
CA SER A 112 2.44 14.73 -1.20
C SER A 112 2.64 13.26 -1.51
N VAL A 113 3.72 12.67 -0.98
CA VAL A 113 4.05 11.25 -1.07
C VAL A 113 4.63 10.80 0.27
N ALA A 114 3.95 9.91 0.95
CA ALA A 114 4.39 9.31 2.21
C ALA A 114 5.09 7.98 1.94
N ASN A 115 6.38 7.89 2.24
CA ASN A 115 7.15 6.65 2.12
C ASN A 115 6.77 5.69 3.25
N MET A 116 6.38 4.49 2.89
CA MET A 116 6.03 3.41 3.81
C MET A 116 7.12 2.34 3.83
N ARG A 117 7.49 1.88 5.02
CA ARG A 117 8.69 1.05 5.24
C ARG A 117 8.36 -0.25 5.99
N VAL A 118 9.27 -1.22 5.88
CA VAL A 118 9.19 -2.53 6.59
C VAL A 118 9.19 -2.33 8.11
N ALA A 119 10.05 -1.44 8.61
CA ALA A 119 10.21 -1.15 10.03
C ALA A 119 10.16 0.36 10.29
N PRO A 120 9.90 0.79 11.54
CA PRO A 120 9.80 2.20 11.93
C PRO A 120 11.19 2.87 12.02
N ASP A 121 11.92 2.86 10.91
CA ASP A 121 13.26 3.42 10.79
C ASP A 121 13.50 4.00 9.38
N PHE A 122 14.22 5.14 9.28
CA PHE A 122 14.53 5.77 8.01
C PHE A 122 15.48 4.96 7.12
N SER A 123 16.31 4.12 7.70
CA SER A 123 17.23 3.21 6.98
C SER A 123 16.56 1.92 6.51
N SER A 124 15.36 1.63 7.02
CA SER A 124 14.59 0.44 6.64
C SER A 124 14.14 0.49 5.18
N GLU A 125 14.01 -0.67 4.55
CA GLU A 125 13.55 -0.83 3.18
C GLU A 125 12.18 -0.17 2.96
N MET A 126 12.05 0.57 1.86
CA MET A 126 10.76 1.10 1.41
C MET A 126 9.94 -0.02 0.77
N MET A 127 8.65 -0.10 1.10
CA MET A 127 7.72 -1.11 0.59
C MET A 127 6.72 -0.54 -0.41
N THR A 128 6.25 0.69 -0.17
CA THR A 128 5.26 1.39 -1.00
C THR A 128 5.24 2.87 -0.65
N GLN A 129 4.39 3.61 -1.35
CA GLN A 129 4.08 5.01 -1.06
C GLN A 129 2.57 5.22 -1.00
N SER A 130 2.14 6.20 -0.20
CA SER A 130 0.75 6.67 -0.13
C SER A 130 0.66 8.15 -0.47
N LEU A 131 -0.45 8.56 -1.09
CA LEU A 131 -0.63 9.89 -1.64
C LEU A 131 -1.44 10.79 -0.69
N MET A 132 -1.15 12.09 -0.67
CA MET A 132 -1.87 13.09 0.13
C MET A 132 -3.38 12.98 -0.03
N GLY A 133 -4.09 13.03 1.10
CA GLY A 133 -5.55 12.93 1.15
C GLY A 133 -6.10 11.51 1.10
N MET A 134 -5.26 10.48 0.94
CA MET A 134 -5.66 9.09 1.00
C MET A 134 -6.08 8.71 2.43
N PRO A 135 -7.30 8.16 2.64
CA PRO A 135 -7.70 7.61 3.93
C PRO A 135 -6.95 6.30 4.19
N VAL A 136 -6.62 6.03 5.45
CA VAL A 136 -5.93 4.82 5.90
C VAL A 136 -6.46 4.39 7.27
N ARG A 137 -6.33 3.10 7.59
CA ARG A 137 -6.46 2.62 8.96
C ARG A 137 -5.15 2.81 9.70
N VAL A 138 -5.21 3.26 10.94
CA VAL A 138 -4.07 3.34 11.86
C VAL A 138 -4.12 2.11 12.76
N LEU A 139 -3.09 1.29 12.70
CA LEU A 139 -3.03 0.02 13.44
C LEU A 139 -2.29 0.18 14.77
N GLN A 140 -1.17 0.94 14.76
CA GLN A 140 -0.26 1.08 15.90
C GLN A 140 0.53 2.38 15.77
N ARG A 141 0.93 2.98 16.90
CA ARG A 141 1.73 4.21 16.93
C ARG A 141 2.81 4.12 18.01
N ASP A 142 4.06 4.23 17.58
CA ASP A 142 5.23 4.32 18.46
C ASP A 142 6.33 5.13 17.75
N GLY A 143 6.28 6.48 17.88
CA GLY A 143 7.17 7.39 17.13
C GLY A 143 6.93 7.40 15.61
N TRP A 144 6.65 6.26 15.04
CA TRP A 144 6.12 6.01 13.70
C TRP A 144 4.66 5.56 13.79
N VAL A 145 4.01 5.40 12.64
CA VAL A 145 2.62 4.96 12.55
C VAL A 145 2.54 3.76 11.63
N ARG A 146 2.06 2.62 12.13
CA ARG A 146 1.75 1.46 11.29
C ARG A 146 0.35 1.65 10.72
N ILE A 147 0.25 1.67 9.41
CA ILE A 147 -1.02 1.93 8.71
C ILE A 147 -1.36 0.79 7.76
N GLN A 148 -2.65 0.71 7.41
CA GLN A 148 -3.15 -0.13 6.33
C GLN A 148 -3.83 0.77 5.30
N THR A 149 -3.44 0.63 4.04
CA THR A 149 -3.92 1.42 2.90
C THR A 149 -5.17 0.83 2.25
N PRO A 150 -5.88 1.55 1.36
CA PRO A 150 -7.08 1.07 0.67
C PRO A 150 -6.92 -0.21 -0.16
N ASP A 151 -5.71 -0.55 -0.55
CA ASP A 151 -5.32 -1.83 -1.17
C ASP A 151 -4.89 -2.87 -0.13
N ASN A 152 -5.26 -2.67 1.15
CA ASN A 152 -4.98 -3.49 2.31
C ASN A 152 -3.50 -3.63 2.68
N TYR A 153 -2.59 -2.88 2.08
CA TYR A 153 -1.16 -3.00 2.33
C TYR A 153 -0.77 -2.41 3.69
N ILE A 154 -0.02 -3.16 4.50
CA ILE A 154 0.40 -2.78 5.86
C ILE A 154 1.88 -2.44 5.86
N ALA A 155 2.22 -1.24 6.33
CA ALA A 155 3.61 -0.82 6.53
C ALA A 155 3.72 0.37 7.49
N TRP A 156 4.95 0.76 7.82
CA TRP A 156 5.24 1.87 8.72
C TRP A 156 5.46 3.17 7.95
N VAL A 157 4.82 4.23 8.39
CA VAL A 157 5.01 5.60 7.89
C VAL A 157 5.51 6.51 9.01
N HIS A 158 6.41 7.44 8.69
CA HIS A 158 6.82 8.44 9.67
C HIS A 158 5.64 9.33 10.06
N ARG A 159 5.52 9.69 11.35
CA ARG A 159 4.38 10.42 11.94
C ARG A 159 3.99 11.71 11.21
N VAL A 160 4.89 12.37 10.49
CA VAL A 160 4.60 13.56 9.68
C VAL A 160 3.80 13.20 8.42
N GLY A 161 3.91 11.96 7.94
CA GLY A 161 3.24 11.49 6.73
C GLY A 161 1.75 11.21 6.87
N VAL A 162 1.23 11.10 8.10
CA VAL A 162 -0.18 10.78 8.36
C VAL A 162 -0.73 11.65 9.47
N HIS A 163 -1.95 12.16 9.30
CA HIS A 163 -2.71 12.86 10.31
C HIS A 163 -3.75 11.90 10.91
N PRO A 164 -3.57 11.44 12.17
CA PRO A 164 -4.51 10.53 12.83
C PRO A 164 -5.82 11.24 13.16
N VAL A 165 -6.94 10.58 12.86
CA VAL A 165 -8.30 11.11 13.06
C VAL A 165 -9.20 10.04 13.67
N THR A 166 -10.33 10.47 14.25
CA THR A 166 -11.41 9.56 14.66
C THR A 166 -12.21 9.07 13.46
N GLU A 167 -13.10 8.11 13.67
CA GLU A 167 -14.02 7.64 12.61
C GLU A 167 -14.96 8.76 12.15
N GLU A 168 -15.46 9.60 13.06
CA GLU A 168 -16.33 10.73 12.72
C GLU A 168 -15.60 11.79 11.87
N GLU A 169 -14.34 12.09 12.21
CA GLU A 169 -13.49 13.01 11.45
C GLU A 169 -13.17 12.42 10.06
N MET A 170 -12.96 11.10 9.95
CA MET A 170 -12.76 10.41 8.67
C MET A 170 -14.02 10.49 7.80
N VAL A 171 -15.19 10.20 8.34
CA VAL A 171 -16.47 10.35 7.61
C VAL A 171 -16.65 11.80 7.15
N ALA A 172 -16.34 12.77 7.98
CA ALA A 172 -16.41 14.20 7.61
C ALA A 172 -15.41 14.54 6.48
N TRP A 173 -14.18 13.98 6.53
CA TRP A 173 -13.20 14.11 5.45
C TRP A 173 -13.71 13.49 4.15
N ASN A 174 -14.22 12.26 4.19
CA ASN A 174 -14.68 11.54 3.01
C ASN A 174 -15.87 12.25 2.33
N LYS A 175 -16.80 12.82 3.09
CA LYS A 175 -17.95 13.60 2.58
C LYS A 175 -17.58 14.99 2.06
N ALA A 176 -16.45 15.56 2.47
CA ALA A 176 -16.05 16.89 2.04
C ALA A 176 -15.78 16.94 0.54
N GLU A 177 -16.13 18.05 -0.11
CA GLU A 177 -15.75 18.29 -1.49
C GLU A 177 -14.23 18.44 -1.60
N LYS A 178 -13.64 17.80 -2.60
CA LYS A 178 -12.19 17.78 -2.82
C LYS A 178 -11.83 18.22 -4.22
N ILE A 179 -10.60 18.65 -4.35
CA ILE A 179 -9.90 18.73 -5.63
C ILE A 179 -8.94 17.56 -5.73
N VAL A 180 -8.72 17.09 -6.96
CA VAL A 180 -7.70 16.09 -7.32
C VAL A 180 -6.63 16.78 -8.15
N VAL A 181 -5.38 16.53 -7.81
CA VAL A 181 -4.22 16.97 -8.61
C VAL A 181 -4.09 16.05 -9.81
N THR A 182 -4.05 16.64 -11.01
CA THR A 182 -3.96 15.91 -12.28
C THR A 182 -2.60 16.05 -12.96
N ALA A 183 -1.80 17.07 -12.60
CA ALA A 183 -0.44 17.21 -13.09
C ALA A 183 0.52 16.29 -12.34
N HIS A 184 1.57 15.82 -13.01
CA HIS A 184 2.59 14.95 -12.43
C HIS A 184 3.27 15.59 -11.21
N TYR A 185 3.47 16.92 -11.25
CA TYR A 185 4.11 17.68 -10.19
C TYR A 185 3.62 19.12 -10.16
N GLY A 186 3.55 19.70 -8.96
CA GLY A 186 3.18 21.09 -8.76
C GLY A 186 3.31 21.52 -7.31
N PHE A 187 2.73 22.70 -6.99
CA PHE A 187 2.81 23.29 -5.66
C PHE A 187 1.49 23.88 -5.19
N VAL A 188 1.32 23.91 -3.88
CA VAL A 188 0.32 24.71 -3.18
C VAL A 188 1.03 25.92 -2.59
N TYR A 189 0.44 27.10 -2.73
CA TYR A 189 0.99 28.40 -2.35
C TYR A 189 0.21 29.01 -1.17
N SER A 190 0.86 29.88 -0.39
CA SER A 190 0.22 30.60 0.73
C SER A 190 -0.81 31.63 0.28
N GLU A 191 -0.65 32.17 -0.92
CA GLU A 191 -1.54 33.15 -1.56
C GLU A 191 -1.91 32.67 -2.96
N PRO A 192 -3.00 33.19 -3.59
CA PRO A 192 -3.42 32.82 -4.94
C PRO A 192 -2.49 33.42 -6.02
N ASN A 193 -1.18 33.18 -5.85
CA ASN A 193 -0.11 33.68 -6.66
C ASN A 193 1.08 32.68 -6.61
N GLN A 194 1.61 32.30 -7.77
CA GLN A 194 2.73 31.35 -7.89
C GLN A 194 4.08 31.89 -7.37
N THR A 195 4.21 33.19 -7.15
CA THR A 195 5.41 33.81 -6.59
C THR A 195 5.36 33.93 -5.05
N SER A 196 4.24 33.55 -4.43
CA SER A 196 4.11 33.53 -2.97
C SER A 196 4.81 32.30 -2.36
N GLN A 197 4.93 32.28 -1.04
CA GLN A 197 5.56 31.17 -0.31
C GLN A 197 4.87 29.84 -0.63
N THR A 198 5.64 28.83 -1.00
CA THR A 198 5.17 27.45 -1.15
C THR A 198 4.79 26.85 0.20
N VAL A 199 3.61 26.24 0.29
CA VAL A 199 3.14 25.48 1.45
C VAL A 199 3.59 24.03 1.37
N SER A 200 3.42 23.40 0.22
CA SER A 200 3.95 22.06 -0.09
C SER A 200 4.05 21.85 -1.60
N ASP A 201 4.75 20.80 -1.99
CA ASP A 201 4.58 20.19 -3.30
C ASP A 201 3.33 19.32 -3.35
N VAL A 202 2.90 18.95 -4.55
CA VAL A 202 1.83 18.00 -4.84
C VAL A 202 2.16 17.16 -6.07
N VAL A 203 1.57 15.97 -6.15
CA VAL A 203 1.70 15.06 -7.29
C VAL A 203 0.32 14.58 -7.77
N ALA A 204 0.28 14.00 -8.97
CA ALA A 204 -0.91 13.38 -9.52
C ALA A 204 -1.58 12.42 -8.54
N GLY A 205 -2.91 12.51 -8.38
CA GLY A 205 -3.69 11.72 -7.45
C GLY A 205 -3.79 12.28 -6.02
N ASN A 206 -3.04 13.33 -5.67
CA ASN A 206 -3.23 14.01 -4.39
C ASN A 206 -4.64 14.61 -4.28
N ARG A 207 -5.23 14.54 -3.10
CA ARG A 207 -6.56 15.08 -2.80
C ARG A 207 -6.48 16.05 -1.63
N LEU A 208 -7.12 17.22 -1.80
CA LEU A 208 -7.22 18.27 -0.78
C LEU A 208 -8.67 18.73 -0.67
N LYS A 209 -9.10 19.10 0.54
CA LYS A 209 -10.43 19.65 0.76
C LYS A 209 -10.58 20.97 0.03
N TRP A 210 -11.66 21.14 -0.72
CA TRP A 210 -11.95 22.33 -1.49
C TRP A 210 -12.77 23.33 -0.66
N GLU A 211 -12.25 24.54 -0.49
CA GLU A 211 -12.87 25.62 0.31
C GLU A 211 -13.36 26.78 -0.59
N GLY A 212 -13.33 26.63 -1.90
CA GLY A 212 -13.74 27.66 -2.85
C GLY A 212 -12.65 28.02 -3.85
N SER A 213 -12.79 29.19 -4.50
CA SER A 213 -11.88 29.63 -5.56
C SER A 213 -11.53 31.10 -5.45
N LYS A 214 -10.32 31.48 -5.86
CA LYS A 214 -9.91 32.89 -6.01
C LYS A 214 -9.14 33.04 -7.33
N GLY A 215 -9.75 33.69 -8.32
CA GLY A 215 -9.17 33.81 -9.66
C GLY A 215 -8.87 32.44 -10.29
N ALA A 216 -7.62 32.26 -10.71
CA ALA A 216 -7.10 31.03 -11.33
C ALA A 216 -6.74 29.92 -10.32
N PHE A 217 -7.08 30.08 -9.02
CA PHE A 217 -6.70 29.15 -7.97
C PHE A 217 -7.94 28.57 -7.25
N TYR A 218 -7.79 27.31 -6.79
CA TYR A 218 -8.63 26.72 -5.75
C TYR A 218 -8.05 27.02 -4.38
N LYS A 219 -8.90 27.40 -3.41
CA LYS A 219 -8.56 27.47 -1.98
C LYS A 219 -8.73 26.10 -1.38
N VAL A 220 -7.71 25.61 -0.70
CA VAL A 220 -7.65 24.23 -0.20
C VAL A 220 -7.25 24.16 1.27
N THR A 221 -7.71 23.08 1.92
CA THR A 221 -7.33 22.74 3.30
C THR A 221 -6.77 21.32 3.32
N TYR A 222 -5.64 21.18 4.01
CA TYR A 222 -4.93 19.91 4.24
C TYR A 222 -5.59 19.10 5.37
N PRO A 223 -5.27 17.80 5.49
CA PRO A 223 -5.77 16.97 6.60
C PRO A 223 -5.46 17.55 7.98
N ASP A 224 -4.29 18.18 8.16
CA ASP A 224 -3.84 18.79 9.41
C ASP A 224 -4.33 20.24 9.65
N GLY A 225 -5.20 20.74 8.77
CA GLY A 225 -5.78 22.08 8.86
C GLY A 225 -4.95 23.19 8.21
N ARG A 226 -3.73 22.93 7.72
CA ARG A 226 -3.00 23.92 6.88
C ARG A 226 -3.88 24.33 5.70
N ARG A 227 -3.70 25.55 5.22
CA ARG A 227 -4.45 26.11 4.09
C ARG A 227 -3.50 26.61 3.02
N GLY A 228 -4.03 26.69 1.79
CA GLY A 228 -3.27 27.23 0.66
C GLY A 228 -4.10 27.36 -0.59
N TYR A 229 -3.41 27.65 -1.68
CA TYR A 229 -4.00 27.88 -3.00
C TYR A 229 -3.26 27.02 -4.04
N ILE A 230 -4.02 26.28 -4.84
CA ILE A 230 -3.49 25.47 -5.93
C ILE A 230 -4.04 25.95 -7.26
N SER A 231 -3.19 26.00 -8.29
CA SER A 231 -3.61 26.45 -9.62
C SER A 231 -4.65 25.50 -10.24
N LYS A 232 -5.68 26.08 -10.87
CA LYS A 232 -6.69 25.33 -11.65
C LYS A 232 -6.12 24.65 -12.88
N SER A 233 -4.88 25.00 -13.31
CA SER A 233 -4.21 24.36 -14.44
C SER A 233 -3.65 22.98 -14.10
N ILE A 234 -3.46 22.65 -12.81
CA ILE A 234 -2.85 21.39 -12.35
C ILE A 234 -3.77 20.53 -11.48
N ALA A 235 -4.99 21.01 -11.20
CA ALA A 235 -5.95 20.31 -10.36
C ALA A 235 -7.37 20.64 -10.79
N MET A 236 -8.33 19.79 -10.40
CA MET A 236 -9.75 20.02 -10.67
C MET A 236 -10.63 19.42 -9.57
N PRO A 237 -11.92 19.86 -9.45
CA PRO A 237 -12.86 19.24 -8.52
C PRO A 237 -13.00 17.73 -8.76
N GLU A 238 -12.97 16.95 -7.68
CA GLU A 238 -12.98 15.48 -7.74
C GLU A 238 -14.20 14.93 -8.48
N LYS A 239 -15.39 15.49 -8.28
CA LYS A 239 -16.60 15.11 -9.01
C LYS A 239 -16.44 15.29 -10.53
N LYS A 240 -15.82 16.41 -10.96
CA LYS A 240 -15.55 16.68 -12.38
C LYS A 240 -14.48 15.72 -12.92
N TRP A 241 -13.45 15.46 -12.16
CA TRP A 241 -12.41 14.49 -12.53
C TRP A 241 -13.04 13.11 -12.74
N ARG A 242 -13.80 12.60 -11.79
CA ARG A 242 -14.42 11.28 -11.87
C ARG A 242 -15.41 11.15 -13.03
N SER A 243 -16.27 12.15 -13.26
CA SER A 243 -17.22 12.13 -14.38
C SER A 243 -16.57 12.22 -15.77
N GLY A 244 -15.32 12.67 -15.83
CA GLY A 244 -14.55 12.75 -17.08
C GLY A 244 -13.58 11.58 -17.30
N LEU A 245 -13.53 10.60 -16.38
CA LEU A 245 -12.62 9.46 -16.49
C LEU A 245 -13.06 8.50 -17.60
N GLN A 246 -12.06 8.02 -18.33
CA GLN A 246 -12.17 6.90 -19.26
C GLN A 246 -11.50 5.68 -18.63
N GLN A 247 -12.30 4.82 -18.01
CA GLN A 247 -11.83 3.56 -17.40
C GLN A 247 -11.69 2.45 -18.46
N ASP A 248 -11.16 2.82 -19.63
CA ASP A 248 -10.86 1.92 -20.73
C ASP A 248 -9.34 1.84 -21.01
N ALA A 249 -8.96 0.83 -21.77
CA ALA A 249 -7.56 0.60 -22.12
C ALA A 249 -6.92 1.82 -22.81
N ALA A 250 -7.65 2.48 -23.71
CA ALA A 250 -7.12 3.62 -24.47
C ALA A 250 -6.83 4.82 -23.57
N GLY A 251 -7.73 5.12 -22.60
CA GLY A 251 -7.53 6.16 -21.61
C GLY A 251 -6.31 5.88 -20.72
N ILE A 252 -6.22 4.67 -20.18
CA ILE A 252 -5.14 4.26 -19.28
C ILE A 252 -3.79 4.26 -20.00
N ILE A 253 -3.74 3.75 -21.23
CA ILE A 253 -2.52 3.75 -22.05
C ILE A 253 -2.07 5.19 -22.38
N ARG A 254 -3.00 6.10 -22.68
CA ARG A 254 -2.64 7.53 -22.84
C ARG A 254 -2.01 8.10 -21.57
N THR A 255 -2.55 7.79 -20.39
CA THR A 255 -1.94 8.19 -19.12
C THR A 255 -0.56 7.56 -18.94
N ALA A 256 -0.39 6.28 -19.26
CA ALA A 256 0.90 5.60 -19.20
C ALA A 256 1.96 6.29 -20.07
N HIS A 257 1.61 6.70 -21.29
CA HIS A 257 2.51 7.45 -22.18
C HIS A 257 2.95 8.80 -21.60
N THR A 258 2.14 9.48 -20.76
CA THR A 258 2.56 10.73 -20.12
C THR A 258 3.65 10.52 -19.07
N MET A 259 3.88 9.27 -18.64
CA MET A 259 4.89 8.89 -17.65
C MET A 259 6.19 8.35 -18.27
N MET A 260 6.34 8.36 -19.60
CA MET A 260 7.58 7.92 -20.27
C MET A 260 8.80 8.62 -19.70
N GLY A 261 9.89 7.86 -19.47
CA GLY A 261 11.16 8.37 -18.93
C GLY A 261 11.15 8.66 -17.43
N ILE A 262 10.05 8.45 -16.70
CA ILE A 262 10.08 8.57 -15.22
C ILE A 262 11.02 7.48 -14.68
N PRO A 263 12.01 7.86 -13.80
CA PRO A 263 13.00 6.93 -13.30
C PRO A 263 12.39 5.79 -12.47
N TYR A 264 13.00 4.62 -12.56
CA TYR A 264 12.67 3.50 -11.68
C TYR A 264 13.06 3.85 -10.24
N LEU A 265 12.10 3.72 -9.35
CA LEU A 265 12.30 3.84 -7.92
C LEU A 265 11.73 2.59 -7.24
N TRP A 266 12.59 1.78 -6.60
CA TRP A 266 12.12 0.62 -5.82
C TRP A 266 11.04 1.05 -4.82
N ALA A 267 9.90 0.35 -4.83
CA ALA A 267 8.72 0.65 -4.04
C ALA A 267 8.02 2.00 -4.35
N GLY A 268 8.40 2.70 -5.41
CA GLY A 268 7.78 3.95 -5.86
C GLY A 268 6.38 3.72 -6.44
N THR A 269 5.44 4.60 -6.09
CA THR A 269 4.04 4.59 -6.59
C THR A 269 3.53 6.01 -6.82
N SER A 270 4.36 6.87 -7.37
CA SER A 270 4.01 8.27 -7.66
C SER A 270 4.78 8.78 -8.88
N SER A 271 4.36 9.91 -9.42
CA SER A 271 5.08 10.59 -10.51
C SER A 271 6.50 11.06 -10.14
N LYS A 272 6.95 10.90 -8.89
CA LYS A 272 8.35 11.13 -8.48
C LYS A 272 9.28 9.96 -8.78
N GLY A 273 8.74 8.80 -9.08
CA GLY A 273 9.44 7.56 -9.39
C GLY A 273 8.52 6.37 -9.14
N VAL A 274 8.64 5.34 -9.96
CA VAL A 274 7.81 4.14 -9.90
C VAL A 274 8.64 2.88 -10.06
N ASP A 275 8.26 1.79 -9.39
CA ASP A 275 8.69 0.45 -9.81
C ASP A 275 7.67 -0.15 -10.79
N CYS A 276 7.86 -1.38 -11.21
CA CYS A 276 7.01 -2.02 -12.22
C CYS A 276 5.53 -2.07 -11.81
N SER A 277 5.21 -2.62 -10.65
CA SER A 277 3.84 -2.72 -10.14
C SER A 277 3.31 -1.38 -9.63
N GLY A 278 4.17 -0.52 -9.11
CA GLY A 278 3.83 0.85 -8.73
C GLY A 278 3.47 1.73 -9.93
N PHE A 279 4.07 1.49 -11.09
CA PHE A 279 3.68 2.12 -12.35
C PHE A 279 2.26 1.70 -12.73
N MET A 280 1.94 0.40 -12.75
CA MET A 280 0.59 -0.10 -13.00
C MET A 280 -0.41 0.51 -12.02
N ARG A 281 -0.09 0.50 -10.73
CA ARG A 281 -0.92 1.09 -9.68
C ARG A 281 -1.14 2.59 -9.90
N THR A 282 -0.11 3.34 -10.29
CA THR A 282 -0.20 4.79 -10.49
C THR A 282 -1.09 5.15 -11.67
N ILE A 283 -0.90 4.52 -12.85
CA ILE A 283 -1.73 4.80 -14.02
C ILE A 283 -3.19 4.39 -13.82
N LEU A 284 -3.44 3.25 -13.15
CA LEU A 284 -4.79 2.81 -12.82
C LEU A 284 -5.46 3.73 -11.80
N PHE A 285 -4.73 4.18 -10.76
CA PHE A 285 -5.28 5.11 -9.76
C PHE A 285 -5.63 6.48 -10.35
N MET A 286 -4.92 6.94 -11.39
CA MET A 286 -5.29 8.12 -12.16
C MET A 286 -6.61 7.96 -12.93
N HIS A 287 -7.13 6.74 -13.05
CA HIS A 287 -8.44 6.39 -13.59
C HIS A 287 -9.41 5.88 -12.51
N ASP A 288 -9.15 6.22 -11.24
CA ASP A 288 -9.96 5.82 -10.08
C ASP A 288 -10.04 4.30 -9.88
N ILE A 289 -8.99 3.56 -10.25
CA ILE A 289 -8.92 2.11 -10.08
C ILE A 289 -7.86 1.80 -9.02
N ILE A 290 -8.28 1.13 -7.95
CA ILE A 290 -7.41 0.62 -6.89
C ILE A 290 -7.12 -0.84 -7.21
N ILE A 291 -5.82 -1.19 -7.23
CA ILE A 291 -5.30 -2.53 -7.49
C ILE A 291 -4.27 -2.89 -6.40
N PRO A 292 -4.02 -4.17 -6.08
CA PRO A 292 -2.99 -4.58 -5.13
C PRO A 292 -1.61 -4.01 -5.45
N ARG A 293 -0.78 -3.85 -4.42
CA ARG A 293 0.52 -3.16 -4.52
C ARG A 293 1.55 -3.91 -5.36
N ASP A 294 1.79 -5.16 -5.06
CA ASP A 294 2.92 -5.89 -5.63
C ASP A 294 2.53 -6.69 -6.88
N ALA A 295 3.46 -6.83 -7.83
CA ALA A 295 3.25 -7.62 -9.05
C ALA A 295 2.75 -9.03 -8.73
N SER A 296 3.29 -9.66 -7.67
CA SER A 296 2.86 -10.98 -7.22
C SER A 296 1.43 -11.02 -6.67
N GLN A 297 0.86 -9.89 -6.25
CA GLN A 297 -0.54 -9.76 -5.83
C GLN A 297 -1.42 -9.37 -7.02
N GLN A 298 -0.94 -8.47 -7.89
CA GLN A 298 -1.62 -8.07 -9.13
C GLN A 298 -1.85 -9.27 -10.07
N ALA A 299 -0.99 -10.28 -10.01
CA ALA A 299 -1.10 -11.52 -10.77
C ALA A 299 -2.32 -12.41 -10.39
N TYR A 300 -3.00 -12.10 -9.28
CA TYR A 300 -4.16 -12.86 -8.80
C TYR A 300 -5.48 -12.12 -8.95
N VAL A 301 -5.51 -10.97 -9.61
CA VAL A 301 -6.74 -10.20 -9.84
C VAL A 301 -7.07 -10.14 -11.33
N GLY A 302 -8.36 -10.18 -11.65
CA GLY A 302 -8.87 -10.24 -13.02
C GLY A 302 -8.81 -11.64 -13.64
N GLU A 303 -9.16 -11.73 -14.91
CA GLU A 303 -9.15 -12.96 -15.68
C GLU A 303 -7.73 -13.37 -16.05
N HIS A 304 -7.34 -14.59 -15.67
CA HIS A 304 -6.06 -15.18 -16.08
C HIS A 304 -6.06 -15.53 -17.58
N ILE A 305 -4.97 -15.19 -18.27
CA ILE A 305 -4.80 -15.40 -19.70
C ILE A 305 -3.48 -16.14 -19.96
N ASP A 306 -3.59 -17.39 -20.42
CA ASP A 306 -2.46 -18.10 -21.01
C ASP A 306 -2.14 -17.47 -22.38
N ILE A 307 -0.96 -16.87 -22.52
CA ILE A 307 -0.61 -16.09 -23.69
C ILE A 307 -0.38 -17.02 -24.89
N ALA A 308 -1.12 -16.80 -25.98
CA ALA A 308 -0.90 -17.52 -27.23
C ALA A 308 0.48 -17.20 -27.84
N ALA A 309 1.09 -18.17 -28.55
CA ALA A 309 2.42 -18.00 -29.08
C ALA A 309 2.56 -16.81 -30.07
N ASP A 310 1.48 -16.43 -30.72
CA ASP A 310 1.40 -15.29 -31.64
C ASP A 310 0.88 -13.99 -30.97
N PHE A 311 0.58 -14.03 -29.64
CA PHE A 311 0.02 -12.94 -28.85
C PHE A 311 -1.39 -12.50 -29.26
N SER A 312 -2.11 -13.28 -30.11
CA SER A 312 -3.40 -12.91 -30.69
C SER A 312 -4.54 -12.76 -29.69
N ASN A 313 -4.44 -13.40 -28.51
CA ASN A 313 -5.46 -13.36 -27.45
C ASN A 313 -5.26 -12.22 -26.43
N LEU A 314 -4.15 -11.47 -26.53
CA LEU A 314 -3.92 -10.29 -25.70
C LEU A 314 -4.71 -9.08 -26.22
N GLN A 315 -5.20 -8.28 -25.29
CA GLN A 315 -5.88 -7.02 -25.57
C GLN A 315 -5.11 -5.84 -24.93
N PRO A 316 -5.07 -4.66 -25.56
CA PRO A 316 -4.53 -3.47 -24.92
C PRO A 316 -5.17 -3.26 -23.53
N GLY A 317 -4.34 -3.01 -22.52
CA GLY A 317 -4.76 -2.90 -21.11
C GLY A 317 -4.59 -4.18 -20.28
N ASP A 318 -4.30 -5.33 -20.89
CA ASP A 318 -3.95 -6.54 -20.16
C ASP A 318 -2.62 -6.33 -19.39
N LEU A 319 -2.56 -6.75 -18.15
CA LEU A 319 -1.32 -6.77 -17.37
C LEU A 319 -0.54 -8.03 -17.71
N ILE A 320 0.74 -7.87 -18.06
CA ILE A 320 1.62 -8.97 -18.46
C ILE A 320 2.62 -9.23 -17.36
N PHE A 321 2.77 -10.48 -16.95
CA PHE A 321 3.63 -10.89 -15.86
C PHE A 321 4.86 -11.64 -16.34
N PHE A 322 5.98 -11.32 -15.69
CA PHE A 322 7.28 -11.88 -16.00
C PHE A 322 7.91 -12.45 -14.73
N GLY A 323 8.70 -13.50 -14.92
CA GLY A 323 9.35 -14.12 -13.77
C GLY A 323 10.01 -15.44 -14.07
N ARG A 324 9.96 -16.31 -13.10
CA ARG A 324 10.53 -17.66 -13.22
C ARG A 324 9.42 -18.67 -13.35
N LYS A 325 9.45 -19.46 -14.41
CA LYS A 325 8.51 -20.56 -14.66
C LYS A 325 8.63 -21.64 -13.58
N ALA A 326 7.53 -22.33 -13.31
CA ALA A 326 7.53 -23.50 -12.44
C ALA A 326 8.44 -24.61 -13.01
N THR A 327 9.09 -25.36 -12.11
CA THR A 327 9.79 -26.61 -12.40
C THR A 327 9.33 -27.67 -11.38
N PRO A 328 9.66 -28.95 -11.55
CA PRO A 328 9.34 -29.94 -10.53
C PRO A 328 9.82 -29.58 -9.11
N GLU A 329 10.94 -28.85 -9.01
CA GLU A 329 11.58 -28.49 -7.74
C GLU A 329 11.17 -27.11 -7.22
N ARG A 330 10.53 -26.27 -8.05
CA ARG A 330 10.26 -24.85 -7.70
C ARG A 330 8.94 -24.36 -8.27
N LYS A 331 8.18 -23.66 -7.42
CA LYS A 331 6.95 -22.96 -7.84
C LYS A 331 7.29 -21.79 -8.76
N GLU A 332 6.34 -21.45 -9.62
CA GLU A 332 6.36 -20.21 -10.39
C GLU A 332 6.52 -18.99 -9.45
N ARG A 333 7.23 -17.98 -9.95
CA ARG A 333 7.42 -16.73 -9.20
C ARG A 333 7.34 -15.52 -10.12
N VAL A 334 6.31 -14.72 -9.95
CA VAL A 334 6.18 -13.40 -10.57
C VAL A 334 7.15 -12.43 -9.91
N VAL A 335 7.89 -11.65 -10.71
CA VAL A 335 8.87 -10.65 -10.24
C VAL A 335 8.76 -9.31 -10.98
N HIS A 336 7.98 -9.24 -12.07
CA HIS A 336 7.83 -8.03 -12.86
C HIS A 336 6.47 -8.01 -13.55
N VAL A 337 5.99 -6.79 -13.87
CA VAL A 337 4.73 -6.57 -14.57
C VAL A 337 4.86 -5.38 -15.54
N GLY A 338 4.16 -5.48 -16.66
CA GLY A 338 3.94 -4.41 -17.62
C GLY A 338 2.50 -4.40 -18.11
N MET A 339 2.14 -3.48 -18.98
CA MET A 339 0.82 -3.41 -19.63
C MET A 339 0.98 -3.61 -21.13
N TYR A 340 0.22 -4.52 -21.69
CA TYR A 340 0.15 -4.71 -23.15
C TYR A 340 -0.55 -3.50 -23.80
N ILE A 341 0.05 -2.96 -24.86
CA ILE A 341 -0.46 -1.78 -25.57
C ILE A 341 -0.86 -2.07 -27.02
N GLY A 342 -0.82 -3.34 -27.44
CA GLY A 342 -1.10 -3.79 -28.79
C GLY A 342 0.16 -3.94 -29.66
N GLY A 343 0.04 -4.62 -30.81
CA GLY A 343 1.14 -4.77 -31.75
C GLY A 343 2.38 -5.49 -31.21
N LYS A 344 2.19 -6.44 -30.27
CA LYS A 344 3.24 -7.13 -29.52
C LYS A 344 4.12 -6.21 -28.67
N ARG A 345 3.69 -4.96 -28.42
CA ARG A 345 4.40 -3.99 -27.58
C ARG A 345 3.76 -3.89 -26.19
N PHE A 346 4.57 -3.57 -25.20
CA PHE A 346 4.13 -3.35 -23.82
C PHE A 346 4.90 -2.19 -23.20
N ILE A 347 4.25 -1.51 -22.25
CA ILE A 347 4.83 -0.42 -21.48
C ILE A 347 5.07 -0.88 -20.04
N HIS A 348 6.25 -0.61 -19.50
CA HIS A 348 6.63 -1.04 -18.16
C HIS A 348 7.67 -0.07 -17.54
N SER A 349 8.00 -0.26 -16.25
CA SER A 349 9.08 0.45 -15.57
C SER A 349 10.21 -0.54 -15.24
N GLN A 350 11.35 -0.38 -15.90
CA GLN A 350 12.59 -1.14 -15.69
C GLN A 350 13.80 -0.26 -16.05
N GLY A 351 14.42 0.35 -15.04
CA GLY A 351 15.36 1.45 -15.21
C GLY A 351 14.65 2.80 -15.29
N ASP A 352 13.73 2.93 -16.19
CA ASP A 352 12.75 4.00 -16.33
C ASP A 352 11.42 3.45 -16.90
N VAL A 353 10.45 4.31 -17.14
CA VAL A 353 9.22 3.94 -17.86
C VAL A 353 9.49 4.02 -19.35
N HIS A 354 9.38 2.89 -20.06
CA HIS A 354 9.60 2.78 -21.50
C HIS A 354 8.73 1.70 -22.15
N ILE A 355 8.75 1.64 -23.47
CA ILE A 355 8.06 0.62 -24.26
C ILE A 355 9.09 -0.41 -24.72
N SER A 356 8.70 -1.68 -24.63
CA SER A 356 9.40 -2.83 -25.17
C SER A 356 8.51 -3.64 -26.11
N SER A 357 9.10 -4.52 -26.90
CA SER A 357 8.40 -5.35 -27.88
C SER A 357 8.76 -6.83 -27.74
N PHE A 358 7.80 -7.70 -28.02
CA PHE A 358 7.99 -9.14 -28.17
C PHE A 358 8.32 -9.54 -29.62
N ASP A 359 8.26 -8.59 -30.57
CA ASP A 359 8.55 -8.87 -31.98
C ASP A 359 10.06 -8.76 -32.25
N PRO A 360 10.74 -9.85 -32.66
CA PRO A 360 12.17 -9.79 -33.00
C PRO A 360 12.51 -8.84 -34.15
N ALA A 361 11.53 -8.46 -34.98
CA ALA A 361 11.72 -7.46 -36.03
C ALA A 361 11.56 -6.01 -35.60
N ASP A 362 11.09 -5.79 -34.37
CA ASP A 362 10.91 -4.44 -33.81
C ASP A 362 12.25 -3.93 -33.22
N GLU A 363 12.57 -2.66 -33.43
CA GLU A 363 13.73 -1.97 -32.82
C GLU A 363 13.69 -1.97 -31.27
N LEU A 364 12.50 -2.12 -30.69
CA LEU A 364 12.26 -2.19 -29.24
C LEU A 364 12.24 -3.63 -28.71
N PHE A 365 12.76 -4.61 -29.48
CA PHE A 365 12.74 -6.01 -29.10
C PHE A 365 13.41 -6.27 -27.74
N ASP A 366 12.71 -6.92 -26.85
CA ASP A 366 13.16 -7.25 -25.50
C ASP A 366 13.21 -8.78 -25.31
N GLU A 367 14.31 -9.37 -25.77
CA GLU A 367 14.57 -10.81 -25.64
C GLU A 367 14.58 -11.27 -24.18
N TYR A 368 15.12 -10.42 -23.28
CA TYR A 368 15.20 -10.76 -21.86
C TYR A 368 13.79 -10.92 -21.23
N ASN A 369 12.89 -9.98 -21.48
CA ASN A 369 11.53 -10.06 -20.97
C ASN A 369 10.71 -11.15 -21.71
N LEU A 370 10.90 -11.35 -22.99
CA LEU A 370 10.27 -12.46 -23.74
C LEU A 370 10.67 -13.82 -23.12
N GLY A 371 11.94 -14.02 -22.79
CA GLY A 371 12.45 -15.29 -22.23
C GLY A 371 11.86 -15.65 -20.86
N ARG A 372 11.39 -14.64 -20.11
CA ARG A 372 10.79 -14.82 -18.77
C ARG A 372 9.30 -14.50 -18.69
N LEU A 373 8.63 -14.41 -19.85
CA LEU A 373 7.19 -14.20 -19.93
C LEU A 373 6.44 -15.39 -19.32
N LEU A 374 5.44 -15.11 -18.47
CA LEU A 374 4.63 -16.12 -17.78
C LEU A 374 3.21 -16.16 -18.35
N PHE A 375 2.39 -15.20 -18.02
CA PHE A 375 0.98 -15.08 -18.38
C PHE A 375 0.53 -13.61 -18.32
N ALA A 376 -0.73 -13.35 -18.61
CA ALA A 376 -1.34 -12.04 -18.43
C ALA A 376 -2.60 -12.12 -17.56
N THR A 377 -3.07 -10.96 -17.08
CA THR A 377 -4.42 -10.84 -16.51
C THR A 377 -5.18 -9.69 -17.16
N ARG A 378 -6.49 -9.86 -17.35
CA ARG A 378 -7.42 -8.85 -17.84
C ARG A 378 -8.20 -8.28 -16.68
N VAL A 379 -7.86 -7.06 -16.25
CA VAL A 379 -8.41 -6.47 -15.01
C VAL A 379 -9.61 -5.55 -15.27
N LEU A 380 -9.68 -4.85 -16.39
CA LEU A 380 -10.66 -3.80 -16.62
C LEU A 380 -12.12 -4.25 -16.54
N PRO A 381 -12.54 -5.43 -17.06
CA PRO A 381 -13.92 -5.90 -16.94
C PRO A 381 -14.34 -6.28 -15.52
N TYR A 382 -13.38 -6.40 -14.60
CA TYR A 382 -13.58 -6.90 -13.23
C TYR A 382 -13.56 -5.82 -12.16
N ILE A 383 -13.40 -4.55 -12.54
CA ILE A 383 -13.47 -3.39 -11.63
C ILE A 383 -14.80 -3.40 -10.89
N ASN A 384 -14.78 -3.29 -9.55
CA ASN A 384 -15.93 -3.35 -8.65
C ASN A 384 -16.71 -4.68 -8.66
N LYS A 385 -16.16 -5.74 -9.24
CA LYS A 385 -16.77 -7.07 -9.29
C LYS A 385 -15.95 -8.13 -8.57
N GLU A 386 -14.72 -7.83 -8.27
CA GLU A 386 -13.76 -8.74 -7.66
C GLU A 386 -13.05 -8.06 -6.50
N GLU A 387 -12.70 -8.83 -5.46
CA GLU A 387 -11.89 -8.34 -4.35
C GLU A 387 -10.50 -7.89 -4.85
N GLY A 388 -10.04 -6.74 -4.36
CA GLY A 388 -8.76 -6.16 -4.80
C GLY A 388 -8.84 -5.29 -6.06
N LEU A 389 -9.97 -5.25 -6.77
CA LEU A 389 -10.22 -4.37 -7.92
C LEU A 389 -11.44 -3.49 -7.66
N ASN A 390 -11.24 -2.29 -7.17
CA ASN A 390 -12.34 -1.38 -6.84
C ASN A 390 -12.00 0.07 -7.17
N THR A 391 -13.00 0.93 -7.07
CA THR A 391 -12.85 2.39 -7.20
C THR A 391 -12.92 3.05 -5.83
N THR A 392 -12.57 4.34 -5.73
CA THR A 392 -12.75 5.08 -4.47
C THR A 392 -14.23 5.19 -4.07
N GLU A 393 -15.19 5.03 -4.98
CA GLU A 393 -16.62 5.00 -4.65
C GLU A 393 -17.07 3.71 -3.96
N THR A 394 -16.43 2.59 -4.27
CA THR A 394 -16.80 1.28 -3.71
C THR A 394 -15.89 0.84 -2.57
N ASN A 395 -14.68 1.34 -2.50
CA ASN A 395 -13.70 1.03 -1.46
C ASN A 395 -14.15 1.57 -0.09
N GLU A 396 -14.13 0.72 0.93
CA GLU A 396 -14.61 1.04 2.28
C GLU A 396 -13.86 2.19 2.99
N TYR A 397 -12.61 2.41 2.65
CA TYR A 397 -11.80 3.49 3.23
C TYR A 397 -12.28 4.89 2.83
N TYR A 398 -12.97 5.01 1.69
CA TYR A 398 -13.46 6.29 1.14
C TYR A 398 -14.95 6.56 1.42
N LYS A 399 -15.62 5.69 2.19
CA LYS A 399 -17.05 5.82 2.57
C LYS A 399 -17.28 6.69 3.78
#